data_51296da4e4ca39ab26b1d135834a9ddb
#
_entry.id   51296da4e4ca39ab26b1d135834a9ddb
#
_cell.length_a   1.000
_cell.length_b   1.000
_cell.length_c   1.000
_cell.angle_alpha   90.00
_cell.angle_beta   90.00
_cell.angle_gamma   90.00
#
_symmetry.space_group_name_H-M   'P 1'
#
loop_
_entity.id
_entity.type
_entity.pdbx_description
1 polymer ?
#
loop_
_entity_poly.entity_id
_entity_poly.type
_entity_poly.pdbx_seq_one_letter_code
_entity_poly.pdbx_strand_id
1 'polypeptide(L)'
;ALAVLLTVTFFTVRLGLVPESIWGTGRHAAENIAFMNALQTVPLSFSKWLIVFLPLMSAACLLYTLLKCADARPLLYGVAGCMLCIFVALDGVYQPTVLAVKSDKHLAVRLNDLEPEEPVYSYGDWVKFYSINYYLGDRVRIFDMLHPAEGYVLVIDELQEKFLQNNQNAYRLDEVYRTPLRSCDMRKKVIVYKFSRK
;
A
#
# COMPACT_ATOMS: atom_id res chain seq x y z
N ALA A 1 -24.45 9.76 -10.07
CA ALA A 1 -24.37 8.97 -8.83
C ALA A 1 -22.92 8.69 -8.44
N LEU A 2 -22.09 8.01 -9.28
CA LEU A 2 -20.73 7.59 -8.91
C LEU A 2 -19.80 8.75 -8.53
N ALA A 3 -19.81 9.86 -9.29
CA ALA A 3 -19.00 11.04 -9.01
C ALA A 3 -19.32 11.67 -7.63
N VAL A 4 -20.61 11.77 -7.32
CA VAL A 4 -21.07 12.28 -6.02
C VAL A 4 -20.67 11.30 -4.92
N LEU A 5 -20.87 10.00 -5.11
CA LEU A 5 -20.51 8.98 -4.15
C LEU A 5 -19.00 9.03 -3.84
N LEU A 6 -18.15 9.12 -4.86
CA LEU A 6 -16.69 9.20 -4.68
C LEU A 6 -16.29 10.41 -3.83
N THR A 7 -16.82 11.59 -4.16
CA THR A 7 -16.52 12.82 -3.42
C THR A 7 -17.06 12.75 -1.98
N VAL A 8 -18.30 12.31 -1.79
CA VAL A 8 -18.92 12.17 -0.46
C VAL A 8 -18.12 11.16 0.38
N THR A 9 -17.78 9.99 -0.17
CA THR A 9 -16.97 8.98 0.54
C THR A 9 -15.62 9.56 0.96
N PHE A 10 -14.97 10.33 0.09
CA PHE A 10 -13.71 10.97 0.44
C PHE A 10 -13.87 11.88 1.66
N PHE A 11 -14.88 12.77 1.65
CA PHE A 11 -15.10 13.69 2.76
C PHE A 11 -15.54 13.00 4.05
N THR A 12 -16.39 11.98 3.98
CA THR A 12 -16.81 11.23 5.18
C THR A 12 -15.62 10.53 5.83
N VAL A 13 -14.72 9.94 5.02
CA VAL A 13 -13.46 9.35 5.53
C VAL A 13 -12.55 10.45 6.09
N ARG A 14 -12.33 11.55 5.34
CA ARG A 14 -11.43 12.64 5.73
C ARG A 14 -11.83 13.31 7.04
N LEU A 15 -13.14 13.44 7.31
CA LEU A 15 -13.70 14.01 8.53
C LEU A 15 -13.76 13.01 9.70
N GLY A 16 -13.32 11.78 9.51
CA GLY A 16 -13.39 10.76 10.55
C GLY A 16 -14.80 10.26 10.87
N LEU A 17 -15.76 10.47 9.96
CA LEU A 17 -17.14 10.07 10.16
C LEU A 17 -17.39 8.58 9.93
N VAL A 18 -16.43 7.87 9.36
CA VAL A 18 -16.48 6.42 9.12
C VAL A 18 -15.82 5.70 10.29
N PRO A 19 -16.59 4.98 11.13
CA PRO A 19 -16.00 4.25 12.25
C PRO A 19 -15.20 3.03 11.76
N GLU A 20 -14.07 2.73 12.41
CA GLU A 20 -13.24 1.58 12.09
C GLU A 20 -14.01 0.25 12.19
N SER A 21 -15.01 0.18 13.07
CA SER A 21 -15.86 -0.99 13.28
C SER A 21 -16.61 -1.46 12.02
N ILE A 22 -16.78 -0.59 11.01
CA ILE A 22 -17.43 -0.96 9.73
C ILE A 22 -16.65 -2.06 8.99
N TRP A 23 -15.34 -2.15 9.22
CA TRP A 23 -14.47 -3.16 8.61
C TRP A 23 -14.50 -4.50 9.33
N GLY A 24 -15.11 -4.57 10.53
CA GLY A 24 -15.22 -5.78 11.34
C GLY A 24 -13.86 -6.39 11.70
N THR A 25 -13.82 -7.72 11.85
CA THR A 25 -12.61 -8.50 12.17
C THR A 25 -12.14 -9.35 10.99
N GLY A 26 -12.60 -9.06 9.79
CA GLY A 26 -12.30 -9.82 8.59
C GLY A 26 -10.82 -9.78 8.21
N ARG A 27 -10.43 -10.73 7.35
CA ARG A 27 -9.04 -10.89 6.86
C ARG A 27 -8.38 -9.60 6.34
N HIS A 28 -9.16 -8.67 5.78
CA HIS A 28 -8.68 -7.42 5.21
C HIS A 28 -8.97 -6.20 6.08
N ALA A 29 -9.49 -6.38 7.29
CA ALA A 29 -9.88 -5.28 8.16
C ALA A 29 -8.69 -4.33 8.44
N ALA A 30 -7.53 -4.88 8.81
CA ALA A 30 -6.33 -4.09 9.10
C ALA A 30 -5.85 -3.27 7.89
N GLU A 31 -5.90 -3.84 6.69
CA GLU A 31 -5.51 -3.15 5.45
C GLU A 31 -6.51 -2.03 5.10
N ASN A 32 -7.81 -2.27 5.28
CA ASN A 32 -8.84 -1.28 5.04
C ASN A 32 -8.78 -0.12 6.04
N ILE A 33 -8.55 -0.41 7.33
CA ILE A 33 -8.33 0.59 8.37
C ILE A 33 -7.07 1.42 8.06
N ALA A 34 -5.96 0.78 7.69
CA ALA A 34 -4.74 1.47 7.32
C ALA A 34 -4.94 2.38 6.09
N PHE A 35 -5.69 1.93 5.08
CA PHE A 35 -6.05 2.75 3.93
C PHE A 35 -6.94 3.94 4.32
N MET A 36 -7.94 3.72 5.15
CA MET A 36 -8.81 4.78 5.66
C MET A 36 -7.99 5.84 6.40
N ASN A 37 -7.11 5.43 7.31
CA ASN A 37 -6.22 6.32 8.06
C ASN A 37 -5.26 7.08 7.14
N ALA A 38 -4.73 6.43 6.09
CA ALA A 38 -3.90 7.09 5.09
C ALA A 38 -4.68 8.15 4.30
N LEU A 39 -5.94 7.90 3.93
CA LEU A 39 -6.80 8.92 3.30
C LEU A 39 -7.11 10.09 4.23
N GLN A 40 -7.27 9.84 5.54
CA GLN A 40 -7.48 10.90 6.52
C GLN A 40 -6.26 11.83 6.64
N THR A 41 -5.07 11.25 6.59
CA THR A 41 -3.81 11.96 6.88
C THR A 41 -3.06 12.43 5.63
N VAL A 42 -3.42 11.95 4.43
CA VAL A 42 -2.71 12.32 3.20
C VAL A 42 -2.63 13.85 3.02
N PRO A 43 -1.44 14.42 2.83
CA PRO A 43 -1.30 15.85 2.62
C PRO A 43 -1.91 16.23 1.26
N LEU A 44 -2.88 17.12 1.28
CA LEU A 44 -3.53 17.62 0.08
C LEU A 44 -2.97 18.99 -0.28
N SER A 45 -2.20 19.04 -1.37
CA SER A 45 -1.87 20.29 -2.05
C SER A 45 -3.12 20.90 -2.69
N PHE A 46 -3.05 22.17 -3.07
CA PHE A 46 -4.17 22.82 -3.78
C PHE A 46 -4.60 22.06 -5.04
N SER A 47 -3.64 21.53 -5.81
CA SER A 47 -3.93 20.73 -6.99
C SER A 47 -4.69 19.43 -6.66
N LYS A 48 -4.34 18.75 -5.57
CA LYS A 48 -5.06 17.54 -5.12
C LYS A 48 -6.49 17.86 -4.67
N TRP A 49 -6.71 19.00 -4.04
CA TRP A 49 -8.07 19.47 -3.71
C TRP A 49 -8.90 19.68 -4.99
N LEU A 50 -8.34 20.32 -6.01
CA LEU A 50 -9.03 20.47 -7.30
C LEU A 50 -9.39 19.10 -7.90
N ILE A 51 -8.45 18.14 -7.87
CA ILE A 51 -8.68 16.77 -8.37
C ILE A 51 -9.81 16.07 -7.61
N VAL A 52 -9.90 16.21 -6.29
CA VAL A 52 -11.00 15.62 -5.48
C VAL A 52 -12.36 16.21 -5.83
N PHE A 53 -12.42 17.52 -6.11
CA PHE A 53 -13.68 18.19 -6.47
C PHE A 53 -14.05 18.01 -7.96
N LEU A 54 -13.11 17.65 -8.81
CA LEU A 54 -13.33 17.54 -10.26
C LEU A 54 -14.50 16.63 -10.65
N PRO A 55 -14.69 15.43 -10.05
CA PRO A 55 -15.87 14.60 -10.34
C PRO A 55 -17.19 15.27 -9.99
N LEU A 56 -17.26 15.99 -8.88
CA LEU A 56 -18.48 16.69 -8.46
C LEU A 56 -18.81 17.83 -9.43
N MET A 57 -17.81 18.63 -9.79
CA MET A 57 -17.99 19.73 -10.76
C MET A 57 -18.44 19.22 -12.12
N SER A 58 -17.83 18.15 -12.61
CA SER A 58 -18.20 17.52 -13.88
C SER A 58 -19.61 16.92 -13.85
N ALA A 59 -20.02 16.34 -12.72
CA ALA A 59 -21.39 15.84 -12.52
C ALA A 59 -22.41 16.98 -12.51
N ALA A 60 -22.08 18.11 -11.91
CA ALA A 60 -22.94 19.32 -11.94
C ALA A 60 -23.09 19.88 -13.36
N CYS A 61 -21.99 19.96 -14.14
CA CYS A 61 -22.00 20.35 -15.54
C CYS A 61 -22.85 19.40 -16.39
N LEU A 62 -22.69 18.08 -16.16
CA LEU A 62 -23.49 17.07 -16.87
C LEU A 62 -25.00 17.22 -16.55
N LEU A 63 -25.34 17.41 -15.28
CA LEU A 63 -26.73 17.64 -14.87
C LEU A 63 -27.30 18.91 -15.51
N TYR A 64 -26.53 20.01 -15.55
CA TYR A 64 -26.92 21.23 -16.25
C TYR A 64 -27.18 20.98 -17.73
N THR A 65 -26.30 20.24 -18.39
CA THR A 65 -26.45 19.87 -19.81
C THR A 65 -27.72 19.05 -20.03
N LEU A 66 -28.00 18.08 -19.18
CA LEU A 66 -29.23 17.26 -19.21
C LEU A 66 -30.51 18.10 -19.13
N LEU A 67 -30.47 19.15 -18.31
CA LEU A 67 -31.65 20.00 -18.08
C LEU A 67 -31.87 21.05 -19.18
N LYS A 68 -30.84 21.42 -19.92
CA LYS A 68 -30.86 22.54 -20.87
C LYS A 68 -30.74 22.14 -22.34
N CYS A 69 -30.12 21.01 -22.65
CA CYS A 69 -29.84 20.58 -24.00
C CYS A 69 -30.74 19.41 -24.41
N ALA A 70 -31.41 19.55 -25.56
CA ALA A 70 -32.22 18.49 -26.14
C ALA A 70 -31.38 17.56 -27.02
N ASP A 71 -30.18 18.00 -27.45
CA ASP A 71 -29.30 17.26 -28.33
C ASP A 71 -28.50 16.19 -27.60
N ALA A 72 -28.36 15.02 -28.21
CA ALA A 72 -27.62 13.89 -27.68
C ALA A 72 -26.09 14.11 -27.66
N ARG A 73 -25.54 14.93 -28.59
CA ARG A 73 -24.09 15.15 -28.70
C ARG A 73 -23.44 15.79 -27.47
N PRO A 74 -23.94 16.96 -26.95
CA PRO A 74 -23.37 17.55 -25.75
C PRO A 74 -23.53 16.65 -24.52
N LEU A 75 -24.57 15.83 -24.48
CA LEU A 75 -24.76 14.84 -23.42
C LEU A 75 -23.68 13.76 -23.47
N LEU A 76 -23.36 13.24 -24.64
CA LEU A 76 -22.30 12.24 -24.82
C LEU A 76 -20.94 12.78 -24.37
N TYR A 77 -20.59 14.01 -24.80
CA TYR A 77 -19.34 14.66 -24.34
C TYR A 77 -19.34 14.94 -22.84
N GLY A 78 -20.48 15.31 -22.28
CA GLY A 78 -20.61 15.50 -20.83
C GLY A 78 -20.39 14.21 -20.02
N VAL A 79 -20.92 13.08 -20.51
CA VAL A 79 -20.69 11.75 -19.89
C VAL A 79 -19.22 11.36 -20.00
N ALA A 80 -18.61 11.48 -21.18
CA ALA A 80 -17.20 11.15 -21.39
C ALA A 80 -16.28 12.02 -20.52
N GLY A 81 -16.56 13.33 -20.43
CA GLY A 81 -15.85 14.26 -19.54
C GLY A 81 -15.99 13.90 -18.08
N CYS A 82 -17.18 13.52 -17.63
CA CYS A 82 -17.41 13.08 -16.26
C CYS A 82 -16.64 11.81 -15.92
N MET A 83 -16.62 10.83 -16.82
CA MET A 83 -15.83 9.62 -16.65
C MET A 83 -14.32 9.91 -16.57
N LEU A 84 -13.82 10.78 -17.45
CA LEU A 84 -12.41 11.20 -17.40
C LEU A 84 -12.08 11.87 -16.06
N CYS A 85 -12.92 12.75 -15.55
CA CYS A 85 -12.74 13.41 -14.25
C CYS A 85 -12.72 12.41 -13.09
N ILE A 86 -13.55 11.36 -13.14
CA ILE A 86 -13.54 10.27 -12.16
C ILE A 86 -12.20 9.51 -12.22
N PHE A 87 -11.72 9.16 -13.41
CA PHE A 87 -10.41 8.49 -13.56
C PHE A 87 -9.26 9.35 -13.05
N VAL A 88 -9.26 10.65 -13.37
CA VAL A 88 -8.24 11.59 -12.85
C VAL A 88 -8.27 11.66 -11.33
N ALA A 89 -9.44 11.66 -10.70
CA ALA A 89 -9.55 11.63 -9.25
C ALA A 89 -9.04 10.31 -8.64
N LEU A 90 -9.40 9.19 -9.26
CA LEU A 90 -8.93 7.87 -8.82
C LEU A 90 -7.40 7.78 -8.91
N ASP A 91 -6.81 8.13 -10.04
CA ASP A 91 -5.36 8.01 -10.27
C ASP A 91 -4.55 9.08 -9.53
N GLY A 92 -5.11 10.28 -9.35
CA GLY A 92 -4.41 11.40 -8.73
C GLY A 92 -4.37 11.37 -7.20
N VAL A 93 -5.36 10.76 -6.55
CA VAL A 93 -5.49 10.77 -5.08
C VAL A 93 -5.72 9.37 -4.51
N TYR A 94 -6.72 8.64 -4.98
CA TYR A 94 -7.12 7.38 -4.34
C TYR A 94 -6.11 6.27 -4.58
N GLN A 95 -5.72 5.99 -5.82
CA GLN A 95 -4.80 4.91 -6.17
C GLN A 95 -3.40 5.09 -5.54
N PRO A 96 -2.77 6.26 -5.59
CA PRO A 96 -1.48 6.47 -4.93
C PRO A 96 -1.56 6.20 -3.42
N THR A 97 -2.66 6.57 -2.77
CA THR A 97 -2.85 6.32 -1.33
C THR A 97 -3.01 4.83 -1.03
N VAL A 98 -3.80 4.10 -1.85
CA VAL A 98 -3.94 2.63 -1.72
C VAL A 98 -2.61 1.93 -1.93
N LEU A 99 -1.88 2.31 -2.97
CA LEU A 99 -0.59 1.70 -3.31
C LEU A 99 0.46 1.99 -2.23
N ALA A 100 0.47 3.18 -1.65
CA ALA A 100 1.36 3.51 -0.55
C ALA A 100 1.14 2.60 0.66
N VAL A 101 -0.12 2.27 0.99
CA VAL A 101 -0.45 1.37 2.12
C VAL A 101 -0.16 -0.10 1.79
N LYS A 102 -0.46 -0.53 0.57
CA LYS A 102 -0.35 -1.95 0.17
C LYS A 102 1.04 -2.35 -0.32
N SER A 103 1.91 -1.39 -0.66
CA SER A 103 3.24 -1.72 -1.15
C SER A 103 4.22 -2.04 -0.02
N ASP A 104 5.18 -2.90 -0.31
CA ASP A 104 6.28 -3.22 0.59
C ASP A 104 7.36 -2.12 0.65
N LYS A 105 7.10 -0.96 0.02
CA LYS A 105 8.02 0.18 0.01
C LYS A 105 8.41 0.62 1.42
N HIS A 106 7.45 0.61 2.37
CA HIS A 106 7.73 0.98 3.76
C HIS A 106 8.77 0.08 4.42
N LEU A 107 8.71 -1.23 4.14
CA LEU A 107 9.69 -2.18 4.65
C LEU A 107 11.07 -1.94 4.01
N ALA A 108 11.12 -1.71 2.71
CA ALA A 108 12.38 -1.42 2.01
C ALA A 108 13.01 -0.10 2.48
N VAL A 109 12.21 0.96 2.66
CA VAL A 109 12.69 2.23 3.24
C VAL A 109 13.23 1.99 4.65
N ARG A 110 12.50 1.24 5.49
CA ARG A 110 12.95 0.94 6.85
C ARG A 110 14.27 0.16 6.87
N LEU A 111 14.46 -0.80 5.97
CA LEU A 111 15.73 -1.53 5.84
C LEU A 111 16.89 -0.61 5.43
N ASN A 112 16.65 0.30 4.49
CA ASN A 112 17.65 1.28 4.08
C ASN A 112 17.96 2.30 5.21
N ASP A 113 16.98 2.66 6.04
CA ASP A 113 17.19 3.55 7.19
C ASP A 113 18.00 2.88 8.32
N LEU A 114 17.88 1.56 8.46
CA LEU A 114 18.66 0.82 9.45
C LEU A 114 20.14 0.81 9.07
N GLU A 115 20.46 0.22 7.93
CA GLU A 115 21.85 0.15 7.43
C GLU A 115 21.82 0.00 5.89
N PRO A 116 22.07 1.08 5.13
CA PRO A 116 21.80 1.13 3.69
C PRO A 116 22.66 0.19 2.84
N GLU A 117 23.80 -0.28 3.34
CA GLU A 117 24.75 -1.11 2.58
C GLU A 117 24.77 -2.58 3.03
N GLU A 118 24.13 -2.92 4.15
CA GLU A 118 24.12 -4.30 4.61
C GLU A 118 23.35 -5.23 3.67
N PRO A 119 23.85 -6.47 3.47
CA PRO A 119 23.19 -7.44 2.64
C PRO A 119 21.87 -7.91 3.26
N VAL A 120 20.85 -8.05 2.40
CA VAL A 120 19.52 -8.51 2.78
C VAL A 120 19.26 -9.88 2.18
N TYR A 121 18.72 -10.78 2.97
CA TYR A 121 18.44 -12.16 2.57
C TYR A 121 16.97 -12.51 2.75
N SER A 122 16.48 -13.46 1.98
CA SER A 122 15.18 -14.10 2.18
C SER A 122 15.36 -15.52 2.68
N TYR A 123 14.60 -15.94 3.69
CA TYR A 123 14.58 -17.31 4.16
C TYR A 123 13.51 -18.13 3.45
N GLY A 124 13.91 -19.30 2.92
CA GLY A 124 13.07 -20.22 2.16
C GLY A 124 13.24 -20.07 0.65
N ASP A 125 13.54 -21.18 -0.04
CA ASP A 125 13.84 -21.21 -1.48
C ASP A 125 12.71 -20.71 -2.36
N TRP A 126 11.46 -20.85 -1.91
CA TRP A 126 10.24 -20.45 -2.61
C TRP A 126 9.75 -19.05 -2.23
N VAL A 127 10.36 -18.45 -1.18
CA VAL A 127 9.97 -17.11 -0.70
C VAL A 127 10.63 -16.06 -1.56
N LYS A 128 9.82 -15.35 -2.34
CA LYS A 128 10.32 -14.32 -3.26
C LYS A 128 9.67 -12.99 -2.96
N PHE A 129 10.48 -12.04 -2.54
CA PHE A 129 10.09 -10.67 -2.23
C PHE A 129 10.41 -9.74 -3.41
N TYR A 130 9.66 -9.87 -4.51
CA TYR A 130 9.91 -9.09 -5.73
C TYR A 130 9.79 -7.59 -5.50
N SER A 131 8.73 -7.14 -4.82
CA SER A 131 8.53 -5.73 -4.50
C SER A 131 9.65 -5.18 -3.62
N ILE A 132 9.98 -5.89 -2.53
CA ILE A 132 11.05 -5.48 -1.61
C ILE A 132 12.37 -5.44 -2.36
N ASN A 133 12.68 -6.48 -3.14
CA ASN A 133 13.90 -6.58 -3.93
C ASN A 133 14.02 -5.42 -4.93
N TYR A 134 12.93 -5.07 -5.61
CA TYR A 134 12.87 -3.92 -6.53
C TYR A 134 13.24 -2.62 -5.81
N TYR A 135 12.62 -2.33 -4.65
CA TYR A 135 12.90 -1.11 -3.89
C TYR A 135 14.28 -1.09 -3.24
N LEU A 136 14.90 -2.26 -3.03
CA LEU A 136 16.26 -2.41 -2.54
C LEU A 136 17.32 -2.49 -3.65
N GLY A 137 16.94 -2.30 -4.94
CA GLY A 137 17.87 -2.34 -6.07
C GLY A 137 18.49 -3.72 -6.29
N ASP A 138 17.67 -4.77 -6.25
CA ASP A 138 18.05 -6.17 -6.49
C ASP A 138 19.13 -6.73 -5.53
N ARG A 139 19.09 -6.28 -4.27
CA ARG A 139 20.06 -6.70 -3.22
C ARG A 139 19.63 -7.93 -2.42
N VAL A 140 18.37 -8.37 -2.53
CA VAL A 140 17.88 -9.53 -1.76
C VAL A 140 18.45 -10.82 -2.33
N ARG A 141 19.09 -11.63 -1.47
CA ARG A 141 19.67 -12.93 -1.80
C ARG A 141 18.98 -14.04 -1.01
N ILE A 142 19.25 -15.30 -1.35
CA ILE A 142 18.66 -16.45 -0.65
C ILE A 142 19.59 -16.87 0.50
N PHE A 143 19.05 -16.83 1.73
CA PHE A 143 19.79 -17.14 2.95
C PHE A 143 20.28 -18.58 2.99
N ASP A 144 19.40 -19.55 2.70
CA ASP A 144 19.69 -20.97 2.81
C ASP A 144 20.76 -21.45 1.83
N MET A 145 20.95 -20.74 0.72
CA MET A 145 21.97 -21.09 -0.27
C MET A 145 23.37 -20.55 0.07
N LEU A 146 23.44 -19.40 0.72
CA LEU A 146 24.68 -18.66 0.90
C LEU A 146 25.29 -18.82 2.29
N HIS A 147 24.48 -19.18 3.29
CA HIS A 147 24.90 -19.27 4.70
C HIS A 147 25.78 -18.08 5.14
N PRO A 148 25.30 -16.84 4.99
CA PRO A 148 26.10 -15.64 5.15
C PRO A 148 26.58 -15.46 6.60
N ALA A 149 27.62 -14.63 6.81
CA ALA A 149 28.16 -14.36 8.15
C ALA A 149 27.31 -13.38 8.95
N GLU A 150 26.80 -12.34 8.30
CA GLU A 150 26.01 -11.26 8.93
C GLU A 150 25.07 -10.61 7.91
N GLY A 151 24.12 -9.81 8.39
CA GLY A 151 23.18 -9.04 7.59
C GLY A 151 21.76 -9.08 8.13
N TYR A 152 20.81 -8.80 7.26
CA TYR A 152 19.38 -8.87 7.56
C TYR A 152 18.72 -10.02 6.83
N VAL A 153 17.83 -10.75 7.50
CA VAL A 153 17.04 -11.81 6.87
C VAL A 153 15.55 -11.54 7.03
N LEU A 154 14.85 -11.65 5.90
CA LEU A 154 13.41 -11.53 5.79
C LEU A 154 12.78 -12.91 5.96
N VAL A 155 11.93 -13.06 6.95
CA VAL A 155 11.24 -14.31 7.27
C VAL A 155 9.73 -14.06 7.28
N ILE A 156 8.94 -14.88 6.61
CA ILE A 156 7.49 -14.81 6.74
C ILE A 156 7.04 -15.44 8.06
N ASP A 157 5.96 -14.93 8.64
CA ASP A 157 5.43 -15.35 9.95
C ASP A 157 5.24 -16.89 10.05
N GLU A 158 4.79 -17.53 8.98
CA GLU A 158 4.60 -18.98 8.93
C GLU A 158 5.90 -19.79 9.02
N LEU A 159 7.03 -19.21 8.62
CA LEU A 159 8.34 -19.87 8.65
C LEU A 159 9.18 -19.45 9.87
N GLN A 160 8.67 -18.58 10.73
CA GLN A 160 9.41 -18.05 11.87
C GLN A 160 9.96 -19.13 12.79
N GLU A 161 9.09 -20.06 13.23
CA GLU A 161 9.50 -21.13 14.15
C GLU A 161 10.57 -22.03 13.53
N LYS A 162 10.38 -22.43 12.26
CA LYS A 162 11.34 -23.25 11.52
C LYS A 162 12.67 -22.53 11.36
N PHE A 163 12.62 -21.21 11.04
CA PHE A 163 13.82 -20.40 10.91
C PHE A 163 14.62 -20.36 12.21
N LEU A 164 13.96 -20.07 13.34
CA LEU A 164 14.60 -20.01 14.65
C LEU A 164 15.18 -21.38 15.04
N GLN A 165 14.42 -22.46 14.93
CA GLN A 165 14.90 -23.81 15.26
C GLN A 165 16.15 -24.19 14.48
N ASN A 166 16.19 -23.88 13.20
CA ASN A 166 17.32 -24.27 12.35
C ASN A 166 18.57 -23.41 12.53
N ASN A 167 18.41 -22.14 12.93
CA ASN A 167 19.50 -21.16 12.85
C ASN A 167 19.96 -20.64 14.21
N GLN A 168 19.20 -20.75 15.28
CA GLN A 168 19.54 -20.22 16.62
C GLN A 168 20.87 -20.75 17.19
N ASN A 169 21.32 -21.94 16.79
CA ASN A 169 22.57 -22.52 17.28
C ASN A 169 23.79 -21.93 16.52
N ALA A 170 23.64 -21.62 15.25
CA ALA A 170 24.71 -21.12 14.39
C ALA A 170 24.81 -19.59 14.35
N TYR A 171 23.70 -18.91 14.62
CA TYR A 171 23.60 -17.47 14.52
C TYR A 171 23.06 -16.85 15.80
N ARG A 172 23.49 -15.62 16.09
CA ARG A 172 22.79 -14.68 16.95
C ARG A 172 21.71 -14.02 16.12
N LEU A 173 20.47 -14.03 16.57
CA LEU A 173 19.28 -13.56 15.86
C LEU A 173 18.57 -12.52 16.71
N ASP A 174 18.49 -11.28 16.23
CA ASP A 174 17.82 -10.18 16.91
C ASP A 174 16.65 -9.72 16.00
N GLU A 175 15.39 -9.84 16.47
CA GLU A 175 14.23 -9.31 15.74
C GLU A 175 14.28 -7.79 15.77
N VAL A 176 14.47 -7.14 14.61
CA VAL A 176 14.59 -5.69 14.50
C VAL A 176 13.32 -5.01 14.01
N TYR A 177 12.50 -5.74 13.25
CA TYR A 177 11.25 -5.20 12.74
C TYR A 177 10.26 -6.31 12.38
N ARG A 178 8.97 -5.99 12.54
CA ARG A 178 7.86 -6.84 12.10
C ARG A 178 6.84 -5.98 11.38
N THR A 179 6.45 -6.36 10.16
CA THR A 179 5.47 -5.58 9.41
C THR A 179 4.09 -5.61 10.08
N PRO A 180 3.43 -4.47 10.25
CA PRO A 180 2.07 -4.43 10.79
C PRO A 180 1.05 -5.03 9.82
N LEU A 181 1.29 -4.83 8.52
CA LEU A 181 0.46 -5.33 7.43
C LEU A 181 1.15 -6.50 6.71
N ARG A 182 0.39 -7.18 5.87
CA ARG A 182 0.92 -8.25 5.03
C ARG A 182 1.68 -7.69 3.84
N SER A 183 2.77 -8.37 3.46
CA SER A 183 3.47 -8.09 2.21
C SER A 183 2.55 -8.28 1.00
N CYS A 184 2.70 -7.44 0.00
CA CYS A 184 1.92 -7.53 -1.24
C CYS A 184 2.29 -8.78 -2.04
N ASP A 185 3.54 -9.25 -1.98
CA ASP A 185 4.01 -10.42 -2.72
C ASP A 185 3.57 -11.72 -2.06
N MET A 186 3.83 -11.83 -0.75
CA MET A 186 3.65 -13.10 -0.02
C MET A 186 2.30 -13.20 0.67
N ARG A 187 1.55 -12.10 0.81
CA ARG A 187 0.27 -12.01 1.56
C ARG A 187 0.39 -12.49 3.01
N LYS A 188 1.58 -12.41 3.57
CA LYS A 188 1.96 -12.79 4.93
C LYS A 188 2.70 -11.62 5.59
N LYS A 189 2.73 -11.59 6.92
CA LYS A 189 3.58 -10.63 7.64
C LYS A 189 5.02 -11.03 7.48
N VAL A 190 5.88 -10.02 7.39
CA VAL A 190 7.33 -10.21 7.27
C VAL A 190 8.00 -9.78 8.56
N ILE A 191 8.91 -10.59 9.03
CA ILE A 191 9.74 -10.35 10.19
C ILE A 191 11.17 -10.17 9.70
N VAL A 192 11.83 -9.16 10.19
CA VAL A 192 13.23 -8.86 9.87
C VAL A 192 14.08 -9.20 11.08
N TYR A 193 15.03 -10.08 10.87
CA TYR A 193 16.07 -10.38 11.86
C TYR A 193 17.39 -9.80 11.40
N LYS A 194 18.10 -9.10 12.31
CA LYS A 194 19.53 -8.90 12.17
C LYS A 194 20.22 -10.16 12.67
N PHE A 195 21.17 -10.67 11.90
CA PHE A 195 21.89 -11.88 12.28
C PHE A 195 23.39 -11.71 12.16
N SER A 196 24.12 -12.41 13.00
CA SER A 196 25.56 -12.58 12.94
C SER A 196 25.93 -14.00 13.33
N ARG A 197 26.92 -14.61 12.64
CA ARG A 197 27.41 -15.94 12.95
C ARG A 197 28.08 -15.93 14.33
N LYS A 198 27.83 -16.98 15.11
CA LYS A 198 28.44 -17.16 16.43
C LYS A 198 29.90 -17.60 16.33
#